data_4f991b39d167006f38547146801aaf8b
#
_entry.id   4f991b39d167006f38547146801aaf8b
#
_cell.length_a   1.000
_cell.length_b   1.000
_cell.length_c   1.000
_cell.angle_alpha   90.00
_cell.angle_beta   90.00
_cell.angle_gamma   90.00
#
_symmetry.space_group_name_H-M   'P 1'
#
loop_
_entity.id
_entity.type
_entity.pdbx_description
1 polymer ?
#
loop_
_entity_poly.entity_id
_entity_poly.type
_entity_poly.pdbx_seq_one_letter_code
_entity_poly.pdbx_strand_id
1 'polypeptide(L)' 'MKIIGERLRGLRERVRLSQAKLAKEFDVSQSALARYEIDDSTPCPEVFLKYADYFDV' A
#
# COMPACT_ATOMS: atom_id res chain seq x y z
N MET A 1 6.42 -14.91 -8.63
CA MET A 1 7.16 -14.21 -7.58
C MET A 1 6.38 -12.97 -7.12
N LYS A 2 6.15 -12.87 -5.85
CA LYS A 2 5.31 -11.82 -5.30
C LYS A 2 6.10 -10.95 -4.34
N ILE A 3 6.67 -9.90 -4.87
CA ILE A 3 7.48 -8.97 -4.07
C ILE A 3 6.84 -7.59 -3.97
N ILE A 4 5.70 -7.41 -4.65
CA ILE A 4 5.10 -6.09 -4.68
C ILE A 4 4.56 -5.69 -3.31
N GLY A 5 3.99 -6.64 -2.58
CA GLY A 5 3.49 -6.38 -1.23
C GLY A 5 4.59 -5.93 -0.29
N GLU A 6 5.75 -6.57 -0.37
CA GLU A 6 6.90 -6.20 0.44
C GLU A 6 7.36 -4.77 0.12
N ARG A 7 7.33 -4.40 -1.14
CA ARG A 7 7.72 -3.05 -1.55
C ARG A 7 6.74 -2.01 -1.03
N LEU A 8 5.45 -2.31 -1.14
CA LEU A 8 4.41 -1.41 -0.64
C LEU A 8 4.53 -1.23 0.87
N ARG A 9 4.75 -2.33 1.58
CA ARG A 9 4.94 -2.29 3.02
C ARG A 9 6.20 -1.51 3.37
N GLY A 10 7.28 -1.72 2.63
CA GLY A 10 8.54 -1.01 2.87
C GLY A 10 8.39 0.49 2.71
N LEU A 11 7.66 0.92 1.68
CA LEU A 11 7.40 2.34 1.48
C LEU A 11 6.63 2.93 2.66
N ARG A 12 5.62 2.21 3.12
CA ARG A 12 4.82 2.65 4.27
C ARG A 12 5.67 2.77 5.53
N GLU A 13 6.49 1.76 5.77
CA GLU A 13 7.32 1.72 6.97
C GLU A 13 8.40 2.79 6.98
N ARG A 14 8.87 3.18 5.80
CA ARG A 14 9.86 4.24 5.69
C ARG A 14 9.35 5.57 6.24
N VAL A 15 8.07 5.83 6.08
CA VAL A 15 7.47 7.05 6.60
C VAL A 15 6.76 6.83 7.94
N ARG A 16 6.89 5.62 8.49
CA ARG A 16 6.36 5.26 9.81
C ARG A 16 4.86 5.45 9.93
N LEU A 17 4.14 5.11 8.88
CA LEU A 17 2.68 5.14 8.90
C LEU A 17 2.12 3.79 9.26
N SER A 18 1.03 3.77 10.01
CA SER A 18 0.30 2.54 10.27
C SER A 18 -0.53 2.18 9.05
N GLN A 19 -0.93 0.92 8.95
CA GLN A 19 -1.82 0.48 7.87
C GLN A 19 -3.12 1.27 7.90
N ALA A 20 -3.67 1.49 9.09
CA ALA A 20 -4.93 2.21 9.22
C ALA A 20 -4.80 3.64 8.69
N LYS A 21 -3.71 4.30 9.01
CA LYS A 21 -3.50 5.67 8.58
C LYS A 21 -3.32 5.76 7.07
N LEU A 22 -2.51 4.89 6.51
CA LEU A 22 -2.28 4.91 5.06
C LEU A 22 -3.56 4.53 4.31
N ALA A 23 -4.31 3.57 4.83
CA ALA A 23 -5.58 3.18 4.21
C ALA A 23 -6.54 4.37 4.15
N LYS A 24 -6.57 5.15 5.21
CA LYS A 24 -7.39 6.35 5.27
C LYS A 24 -6.93 7.37 4.22
N GLU A 25 -5.63 7.57 4.09
CA GLU A 25 -5.08 8.47 3.09
C GLU A 25 -5.42 8.03 1.67
N PHE A 26 -5.45 6.74 1.44
CA PHE A 26 -5.71 6.18 0.12
C PHE A 26 -7.19 5.90 -0.13
N ASP A 27 -8.04 6.16 0.86
CA ASP A 27 -9.48 5.93 0.74
C ASP A 27 -9.79 4.46 0.43
N VAL A 28 -9.08 3.57 1.08
CA VAL A 28 -9.31 2.13 1.00
C VAL A 28 -9.46 1.59 2.41
N SER A 29 -10.01 0.38 2.55
CA SER A 29 -10.13 -0.22 3.87
C SER A 29 -8.76 -0.72 4.34
N GLN A 30 -8.58 -0.76 5.66
CA GLN A 30 -7.36 -1.31 6.23
C GLN A 30 -7.18 -2.77 5.83
N SER A 31 -8.28 -3.53 5.76
CA SER A 31 -8.24 -4.92 5.33
C SER A 31 -7.69 -5.06 3.93
N ALA A 32 -8.12 -4.18 3.02
CA ALA A 32 -7.63 -4.20 1.65
C ALA A 32 -6.13 -3.90 1.62
N LEU A 33 -5.71 -2.89 2.37
CA LEU A 33 -4.29 -2.52 2.41
C LEU A 33 -3.44 -3.67 2.96
N ALA A 34 -3.92 -4.32 4.01
CA ALA A 34 -3.21 -5.46 4.59
C ALA A 34 -3.04 -6.58 3.57
N ARG A 35 -4.06 -6.85 2.78
CA ARG A 35 -3.98 -7.87 1.73
C ARG A 35 -2.98 -7.51 0.66
N TYR A 36 -2.91 -6.24 0.30
CA TYR A 36 -1.92 -5.80 -0.68
C TYR A 36 -0.50 -6.05 -0.18
N GLU A 37 -0.26 -5.80 1.09
CA GLU A 37 1.08 -5.92 1.67
C GLU A 37 1.54 -7.35 1.83
N ILE A 38 0.62 -8.31 1.89
CA ILE A 38 0.99 -9.73 1.97
C ILE A 38 0.80 -10.45 0.64
N ASP A 39 0.53 -9.71 -0.43
CA ASP A 39 0.32 -10.25 -1.77
C ASP A 39 -0.90 -11.18 -1.87
N ASP A 40 -1.84 -11.05 -0.96
CA ASP A 40 -3.10 -11.79 -1.03
C ASP A 40 -4.03 -11.19 -2.08
N SER A 41 -3.81 -9.94 -2.40
CA SER A 41 -4.61 -9.22 -3.37
C SER A 41 -3.70 -8.24 -4.10
N THR A 42 -3.99 -8.00 -5.38
CA THR A 42 -3.21 -7.04 -6.18
C THR A 42 -3.95 -5.72 -6.22
N PRO A 43 -3.28 -4.60 -5.87
CA PRO A 43 -3.93 -3.31 -5.96
C PRO A 43 -4.35 -3.01 -7.40
N CYS A 44 -5.49 -2.34 -7.55
CA CYS A 44 -5.91 -1.89 -8.87
C CYS A 44 -5.00 -0.74 -9.32
N PRO A 45 -5.00 -0.41 -10.64
CA PRO A 45 -4.13 0.65 -11.14
C PRO A 45 -4.28 1.99 -10.41
N GLU A 46 -5.50 2.32 -9.97
CA GLU A 46 -5.72 3.55 -9.24
C GLU A 46 -4.94 3.59 -7.93
N VAL A 47 -4.89 2.46 -7.22
CA VAL A 47 -4.17 2.38 -5.96
C VAL A 47 -2.66 2.44 -6.21
N PHE A 48 -2.19 1.79 -7.27
CA PHE A 48 -0.79 1.90 -7.66
C PHE A 48 -0.40 3.35 -7.93
N LEU A 49 -1.24 4.09 -8.61
CA LEU A 49 -0.99 5.50 -8.87
C LEU A 49 -0.94 6.31 -7.58
N LYS A 50 -1.79 5.97 -6.62
CA LYS A 50 -1.77 6.63 -5.32
C LYS A 50 -0.46 6.38 -4.59
N TYR A 51 0.05 5.16 -4.65
CA TYR A 51 1.35 4.85 -4.06
C TYR A 51 2.46 5.65 -4.74
N ALA A 52 2.46 5.66 -6.07
CA ALA A 52 3.49 6.38 -6.81
C ALA A 52 3.48 7.87 -6.48
N ASP A 53 2.29 8.44 -6.42
CA ASP A 53 2.11 9.85 -6.13
C ASP A 53 2.52 10.20 -4.70
N TYR A 54 2.03 9.40 -3.76
CA TYR A 54 2.26 9.66 -2.34
C TYR A 54 3.73 9.51 -1.97
N PHE A 55 4.39 8.52 -2.52
CA PHE A 55 5.79 8.22 -2.19
C PHE A 55 6.79 8.75 -3.20
N ASP A 56 6.32 9.39 -4.24
CA ASP A 56 7.16 10.02 -5.27
C ASP A 56 8.11 9.00 -5.92
N VAL A 57 7.54 7.90 -6.38
CA VAL A 57 8.32 6.84 -7.04
C VAL A 57 7.83 6.53 -8.45
#